data_6b8e8fb3303602624f6aa06ef606cd17
#
_entry.id   6b8e8fb3303602624f6aa06ef606cd17
#
_cell.length_a   1.000
_cell.length_b   1.000
_cell.length_c   1.000
_cell.angle_alpha   90.00
_cell.angle_beta   90.00
_cell.angle_gamma   90.00
#
_symmetry.space_group_name_H-M   'P 1'
#
loop_
_entity.id
_entity.type
_entity.pdbx_description
1 polymer ?
#
loop_
_entity_poly.entity_id
_entity_poly.type
_entity_poly.pdbx_seq_one_letter_code
_entity_poly.pdbx_strand_id
1 'polypeptide(L)'
;LLYLQVYHHYRNLITARKLLPGSRMPSLRKCSQELQLSRTTVENAYLQLAAEGYIISKAQSGYYVTDIATKEPLPRQTEKPSLPPCRYDLSSSGVDRESFRFDLWQRYLKSALRQNQRLLTYGEPQGEADFRQALSDYVYQKRNIACSPDDIVVGAGVQSLLQILCPLIRDKKTVSFPTPSFIQGSTVFSDFGFQVRYRNKDSGVIYVSPAHMTKWGEIMPVSRRLELIRYAAEHKSLIIEDDFENEFVYLQKPTPSLFSLSG
;
A
#
# COMPACT_ATOMS: atom_id res chain seq x y z
N LEU A 1 -19.48 4.38 30.87
CA LEU A 1 -20.60 5.34 30.85
C LEU A 1 -21.92 4.56 30.81
N LEU A 2 -22.87 4.87 31.71
CA LEU A 2 -24.13 4.11 31.86
C LEU A 2 -24.98 4.08 30.58
N TYR A 3 -25.02 5.18 29.82
CA TYR A 3 -25.79 5.23 28.57
C TYR A 3 -25.25 4.24 27.51
N LEU A 4 -23.95 3.97 27.50
CA LEU A 4 -23.34 2.97 26.59
C LEU A 4 -23.80 1.55 26.95
N GLN A 5 -24.00 1.26 28.23
CA GLN A 5 -24.54 -0.06 28.66
C GLN A 5 -25.95 -0.25 28.14
N VAL A 6 -26.83 0.77 28.28
CA VAL A 6 -28.19 0.76 27.73
C VAL A 6 -28.18 0.63 26.21
N TYR A 7 -27.30 1.41 25.53
CA TYR A 7 -27.11 1.34 24.10
C TYR A 7 -26.70 -0.07 23.65
N HIS A 8 -25.66 -0.65 24.25
CA HIS A 8 -25.19 -1.99 23.88
C HIS A 8 -26.23 -3.07 24.17
N HIS A 9 -27.00 -2.95 25.28
CA HIS A 9 -28.07 -3.85 25.60
C HIS A 9 -29.11 -3.90 24.49
N TYR A 10 -29.68 -2.78 24.10
CA TYR A 10 -30.70 -2.71 23.05
C TYR A 10 -30.14 -3.04 21.67
N ARG A 11 -28.96 -2.58 21.36
CA ARG A 11 -28.29 -2.96 20.10
C ARG A 11 -28.16 -4.47 19.96
N ASN A 12 -27.72 -5.15 21.02
CA ASN A 12 -27.56 -6.60 21.00
C ASN A 12 -28.94 -7.34 20.91
N LEU A 13 -30.00 -6.82 21.54
CA LEU A 13 -31.34 -7.37 21.37
C LEU A 13 -31.88 -7.22 19.95
N ILE A 14 -31.60 -6.08 19.29
CA ILE A 14 -32.02 -5.82 17.91
C ILE A 14 -31.21 -6.70 16.94
N THR A 15 -29.87 -6.71 17.07
CA THR A 15 -29.00 -7.51 16.19
C THR A 15 -29.24 -9.02 16.35
N ALA A 16 -29.53 -9.48 17.55
CA ALA A 16 -29.93 -10.89 17.82
C ALA A 16 -31.38 -11.20 17.43
N ARG A 17 -32.12 -10.26 16.80
CA ARG A 17 -33.54 -10.37 16.45
C ARG A 17 -34.46 -10.74 17.61
N LYS A 18 -34.05 -10.48 18.85
CA LYS A 18 -34.90 -10.58 20.02
C LYS A 18 -35.93 -9.44 20.11
N LEU A 19 -35.58 -8.29 19.55
CA LEU A 19 -36.50 -7.21 19.21
C LEU A 19 -36.67 -7.20 17.68
N LEU A 20 -37.88 -7.49 17.22
CA LEU A 20 -38.16 -7.62 15.78
C LEU A 20 -38.27 -6.26 15.10
N PRO A 21 -37.91 -6.17 13.81
CA PRO A 21 -38.15 -4.99 13.01
C PRO A 21 -39.63 -4.54 13.09
N GLY A 22 -39.85 -3.24 13.17
CA GLY A 22 -41.17 -2.64 13.34
C GLY A 22 -41.74 -2.70 14.76
N SER A 23 -41.10 -3.41 15.69
CA SER A 23 -41.55 -3.43 17.08
C SER A 23 -41.31 -2.10 17.79
N ARG A 24 -42.20 -1.75 18.70
CA ARG A 24 -42.08 -0.51 19.48
C ARG A 24 -41.12 -0.69 20.64
N MET A 25 -40.19 0.25 20.77
CA MET A 25 -39.29 0.32 21.92
C MET A 25 -40.03 0.76 23.18
N PRO A 26 -39.58 0.36 24.39
CA PRO A 26 -40.06 0.93 25.62
C PRO A 26 -39.98 2.46 25.60
N SER A 27 -40.99 3.13 26.19
CA SER A 27 -40.90 4.61 26.30
C SER A 27 -39.71 5.00 27.18
N LEU A 28 -39.14 6.18 26.95
CA LEU A 28 -38.03 6.70 27.78
C LEU A 28 -38.35 6.65 29.29
N ARG A 29 -39.60 6.96 29.65
CA ARG A 29 -40.04 6.90 31.04
C ARG A 29 -40.09 5.48 31.56
N LYS A 30 -40.66 4.53 30.79
CA LYS A 30 -40.74 3.12 31.16
C LYS A 30 -39.35 2.49 31.29
N CYS A 31 -38.49 2.70 30.31
CA CYS A 31 -37.11 2.22 30.31
C CYS A 31 -36.29 2.77 31.50
N SER A 32 -36.44 4.06 31.79
CA SER A 32 -35.79 4.72 32.93
C SER A 32 -36.24 4.09 34.28
N GLN A 33 -37.51 3.76 34.43
CA GLN A 33 -38.06 3.10 35.64
C GLN A 33 -37.58 1.65 35.74
N GLU A 34 -37.63 0.86 34.68
CA GLU A 34 -37.22 -0.56 34.66
C GLU A 34 -35.72 -0.73 34.92
N LEU A 35 -34.90 0.15 34.40
CA LEU A 35 -33.43 0.09 34.52
C LEU A 35 -32.92 0.88 35.75
N GLN A 36 -33.77 1.60 36.45
CA GLN A 36 -33.42 2.50 37.57
C GLN A 36 -32.34 3.54 37.19
N LEU A 37 -32.43 4.06 35.97
CA LEU A 37 -31.49 5.05 35.40
C LEU A 37 -32.19 6.38 35.16
N SER A 38 -31.39 7.46 35.08
CA SER A 38 -31.94 8.77 34.75
C SER A 38 -32.54 8.76 33.34
N ARG A 39 -33.61 9.53 33.12
CA ARG A 39 -34.24 9.70 31.82
C ARG A 39 -33.24 10.16 30.77
N THR A 40 -32.35 11.10 31.10
CA THR A 40 -31.30 11.62 30.21
C THR A 40 -30.32 10.52 29.76
N THR A 41 -29.97 9.58 30.66
CA THR A 41 -29.10 8.43 30.31
C THR A 41 -29.76 7.53 29.27
N VAL A 42 -31.04 7.24 29.41
CA VAL A 42 -31.80 6.42 28.45
C VAL A 42 -31.98 7.17 27.14
N GLU A 43 -32.27 8.47 27.21
CA GLU A 43 -32.45 9.32 26.02
C GLU A 43 -31.17 9.40 25.17
N ASN A 44 -30.01 9.59 25.80
CA ASN A 44 -28.73 9.56 25.08
C ASN A 44 -28.45 8.21 24.39
N ALA A 45 -28.80 7.09 25.04
CA ALA A 45 -28.69 5.78 24.43
C ALA A 45 -29.62 5.62 23.21
N TYR A 46 -30.86 6.12 23.31
CA TYR A 46 -31.84 6.06 22.23
C TYR A 46 -31.46 6.98 21.08
N LEU A 47 -30.92 8.17 21.36
CA LEU A 47 -30.39 9.07 20.35
C LEU A 47 -29.25 8.43 19.57
N GLN A 48 -28.35 7.72 20.26
CA GLN A 48 -27.27 7.00 19.59
C GLN A 48 -27.78 5.83 18.76
N LEU A 49 -28.72 5.02 19.28
CA LEU A 49 -29.35 3.96 18.51
C LEU A 49 -30.07 4.51 17.26
N ALA A 50 -30.68 5.68 17.36
CA ALA A 50 -31.34 6.34 16.25
C ALA A 50 -30.34 6.91 15.24
N ALA A 51 -29.25 7.53 15.69
CA ALA A 51 -28.17 8.03 14.85
C ALA A 51 -27.49 6.92 14.04
N GLU A 52 -27.37 5.73 14.64
CA GLU A 52 -26.81 4.56 13.95
C GLU A 52 -27.86 3.75 13.16
N GLY A 53 -29.13 4.22 13.18
CA GLY A 53 -30.21 3.67 12.38
C GLY A 53 -30.84 2.41 12.95
N TYR A 54 -30.52 1.95 14.16
CA TYR A 54 -31.15 0.78 14.81
C TYR A 54 -32.60 1.01 15.17
N ILE A 55 -32.98 2.25 15.48
CA ILE A 55 -34.36 2.65 15.76
C ILE A 55 -34.69 3.95 15.01
N ILE A 56 -35.97 4.19 14.80
CA ILE A 56 -36.48 5.46 14.26
C ILE A 56 -37.49 6.06 15.25
N SER A 57 -37.47 7.40 15.35
CA SER A 57 -38.48 8.14 16.07
C SER A 57 -39.67 8.39 15.18
N LYS A 58 -40.89 8.06 15.64
CA LYS A 58 -42.16 8.43 15.00
C LYS A 58 -42.83 9.51 15.85
N ALA A 59 -43.15 10.66 15.25
CA ALA A 59 -43.79 11.77 15.93
C ALA A 59 -45.02 11.30 16.70
N GLN A 60 -45.16 11.72 17.97
CA GLN A 60 -46.24 11.36 18.90
C GLN A 60 -46.41 9.85 19.18
N SER A 61 -45.59 8.97 18.60
CA SER A 61 -45.73 7.53 18.73
C SER A 61 -44.55 6.83 19.45
N GLY A 62 -43.40 7.43 19.49
CA GLY A 62 -42.19 6.91 20.16
C GLY A 62 -41.17 6.30 19.20
N TYR A 63 -40.32 5.41 19.71
CA TYR A 63 -39.25 4.77 18.97
C TYR A 63 -39.62 3.38 18.48
N TYR A 64 -39.17 3.05 17.27
CA TYR A 64 -39.44 1.76 16.62
C TYR A 64 -38.16 1.16 16.07
N VAL A 65 -38.03 -0.16 16.18
CA VAL A 65 -36.89 -0.91 15.63
C VAL A 65 -36.95 -0.87 14.11
N THR A 66 -35.84 -0.54 13.46
CA THR A 66 -35.71 -0.56 12.01
C THR A 66 -35.41 -1.97 11.50
N ASP A 67 -35.66 -2.21 10.22
CA ASP A 67 -35.18 -3.41 9.54
C ASP A 67 -33.75 -3.17 9.06
N ILE A 68 -32.80 -3.03 10.00
CA ILE A 68 -31.41 -3.14 9.66
C ILE A 68 -31.17 -4.59 9.27
N ALA A 69 -30.98 -4.83 7.98
CA ALA A 69 -30.45 -6.10 7.54
C ALA A 69 -29.09 -6.28 8.25
N THR A 70 -29.10 -7.03 9.35
CA THR A 70 -27.88 -7.55 9.94
C THR A 70 -27.25 -8.40 8.83
N LYS A 71 -26.32 -7.78 8.07
CA LYS A 71 -25.43 -8.59 7.25
C LYS A 71 -24.78 -9.55 8.22
N GLU A 72 -25.12 -10.82 8.07
CA GLU A 72 -24.37 -11.85 8.77
C GLU A 72 -22.89 -11.53 8.55
N PRO A 73 -22.07 -11.55 9.60
CA PRO A 73 -20.63 -11.38 9.39
C PRO A 73 -20.26 -12.35 8.28
N LEU A 74 -19.71 -11.81 7.19
CA LEU A 74 -19.20 -12.69 6.11
C LEU A 74 -18.45 -13.82 6.81
N PRO A 75 -18.77 -15.09 6.50
CA PRO A 75 -18.10 -16.20 7.15
C PRO A 75 -16.61 -15.91 7.05
N ARG A 76 -15.95 -15.78 8.20
CA ARG A 76 -14.50 -15.65 8.24
C ARG A 76 -14.00 -16.79 7.37
N GLN A 77 -13.30 -16.44 6.28
CA GLN A 77 -12.70 -17.46 5.44
C GLN A 77 -11.97 -18.41 6.38
N THR A 78 -12.57 -19.58 6.56
CA THR A 78 -11.99 -20.66 7.31
C THR A 78 -10.57 -20.84 6.77
N GLU A 79 -9.63 -20.96 7.65
CA GLU A 79 -8.21 -21.11 7.44
C GLU A 79 -7.91 -21.71 6.08
N LYS A 80 -7.11 -21.00 5.28
CA LYS A 80 -6.61 -21.57 4.02
C LYS A 80 -6.15 -22.98 4.34
N PRO A 81 -6.58 -24.01 3.59
CA PRO A 81 -6.15 -25.36 3.86
C PRO A 81 -4.62 -25.33 3.97
N SER A 82 -4.10 -25.69 5.14
CA SER A 82 -2.66 -25.77 5.35
C SER A 82 -2.16 -26.80 4.35
N LEU A 83 -1.40 -26.34 3.37
CA LEU A 83 -0.70 -27.25 2.48
C LEU A 83 0.15 -28.19 3.35
N PRO A 84 0.22 -29.48 2.99
CA PRO A 84 1.06 -30.41 3.73
C PRO A 84 2.49 -29.85 3.84
N PRO A 85 3.17 -30.03 4.97
CA PRO A 85 4.51 -29.49 5.15
C PRO A 85 5.43 -29.95 4.02
N CYS A 86 5.90 -28.99 3.23
CA CYS A 86 6.84 -29.25 2.17
C CYS A 86 8.20 -29.62 2.77
N ARG A 87 8.80 -30.73 2.37
CA ARG A 87 10.12 -31.14 2.85
C ARG A 87 11.22 -30.15 2.44
N TYR A 88 11.10 -29.60 1.25
CA TYR A 88 11.98 -28.57 0.72
C TYR A 88 11.13 -27.46 0.08
N ASP A 89 11.16 -26.28 0.68
CA ASP A 89 10.54 -25.09 0.11
C ASP A 89 11.55 -24.38 -0.79
N LEU A 90 11.35 -24.48 -2.09
CA LEU A 90 12.17 -23.82 -3.10
C LEU A 90 11.55 -22.49 -3.58
N SER A 91 10.52 -21.98 -2.89
CA SER A 91 9.98 -20.67 -3.19
C SER A 91 10.99 -19.57 -2.87
N SER A 92 11.01 -18.51 -3.69
CA SER A 92 11.89 -17.36 -3.47
C SER A 92 11.43 -16.44 -2.34
N SER A 93 10.35 -16.79 -1.64
CA SER A 93 9.79 -16.00 -0.53
C SER A 93 10.48 -16.25 0.82
N GLY A 94 11.34 -17.27 0.90
CA GLY A 94 12.09 -17.58 2.10
C GLY A 94 13.28 -16.63 2.29
N VAL A 95 13.39 -16.01 3.46
CA VAL A 95 14.56 -15.21 3.86
C VAL A 95 15.35 -16.01 4.88
N ASP A 96 16.68 -16.04 4.73
CA ASP A 96 17.55 -16.58 5.76
C ASP A 96 17.46 -15.72 7.01
N ARG A 97 16.83 -16.28 8.05
CA ARG A 97 16.58 -15.57 9.31
C ARG A 97 17.86 -15.32 10.11
N GLU A 98 18.90 -16.13 9.93
CA GLU A 98 20.16 -16.01 10.66
C GLU A 98 21.04 -14.88 10.11
N SER A 99 20.90 -14.57 8.83
CA SER A 99 21.63 -13.47 8.18
C SER A 99 21.08 -12.10 8.50
N PHE A 100 19.82 -11.99 8.96
CA PHE A 100 19.23 -10.68 9.24
C PHE A 100 19.49 -10.20 10.67
N ARG A 101 20.11 -9.04 10.79
CA ARG A 101 20.47 -8.42 12.08
C ARG A 101 19.25 -7.76 12.74
N PHE A 102 18.35 -8.57 13.32
CA PHE A 102 17.17 -8.08 14.05
C PHE A 102 17.49 -7.16 15.21
N ASP A 103 18.63 -7.39 15.91
CA ASP A 103 19.11 -6.53 16.99
C ASP A 103 19.36 -5.09 16.52
N LEU A 104 20.00 -4.95 15.37
CA LEU A 104 20.28 -3.67 14.74
C LEU A 104 18.99 -3.00 14.24
N TRP A 105 18.13 -3.77 13.57
CA TRP A 105 16.84 -3.31 13.10
C TRP A 105 15.96 -2.76 14.22
N GLN A 106 15.82 -3.51 15.32
CA GLN A 106 15.07 -3.08 16.50
C GLN A 106 15.61 -1.77 17.11
N ARG A 107 16.93 -1.60 17.13
CA ARG A 107 17.56 -0.37 17.64
C ARG A 107 17.15 0.84 16.79
N TYR A 108 17.20 0.74 15.46
CA TYR A 108 16.78 1.82 14.57
C TYR A 108 15.28 2.08 14.65
N LEU A 109 14.47 1.03 14.71
CA LEU A 109 13.01 1.17 14.87
C LEU A 109 12.66 1.90 16.18
N LYS A 110 13.28 1.51 17.30
CA LYS A 110 13.09 2.21 18.59
C LYS A 110 13.53 3.68 18.51
N SER A 111 14.59 3.98 17.78
CA SER A 111 15.04 5.37 17.58
C SER A 111 14.03 6.19 16.78
N ALA A 112 13.51 5.62 15.69
CA ALA A 112 12.48 6.27 14.88
C ALA A 112 11.19 6.53 15.66
N LEU A 113 10.74 5.57 16.48
CA LEU A 113 9.54 5.68 17.31
C LEU A 113 9.64 6.77 18.42
N ARG A 114 10.84 7.24 18.77
CA ARG A 114 11.00 8.35 19.73
C ARG A 114 10.60 9.71 19.14
N GLN A 115 10.43 9.81 17.83
CA GLN A 115 10.00 11.02 17.13
C GLN A 115 8.46 11.10 17.09
N ASN A 116 7.81 10.93 18.24
CA ASN A 116 6.37 10.76 18.34
C ASN A 116 5.56 11.94 17.79
N GLN A 117 6.02 13.17 17.89
CA GLN A 117 5.34 14.33 17.30
C GLN A 117 5.27 14.22 15.78
N ARG A 118 6.38 13.87 15.13
CA ARG A 118 6.47 13.69 13.67
C ARG A 118 5.59 12.55 13.19
N LEU A 119 5.54 11.44 13.94
CA LEU A 119 4.75 10.25 13.59
C LEU A 119 3.23 10.46 13.68
N LEU A 120 2.78 11.52 14.36
CA LEU A 120 1.37 11.88 14.50
C LEU A 120 0.92 12.96 13.49
N THR A 121 1.80 13.39 12.58
CA THR A 121 1.50 14.36 11.53
C THR A 121 1.52 13.70 10.16
N TYR A 122 0.90 14.34 9.18
CA TYR A 122 1.06 13.93 7.79
C TYR A 122 2.49 14.21 7.33
N GLY A 123 3.09 13.23 6.63
CA GLY A 123 4.41 13.38 6.02
C GLY A 123 4.39 14.26 4.78
N GLU A 124 5.57 14.57 4.25
CA GLU A 124 5.71 15.27 2.97
C GLU A 124 5.28 14.38 1.80
N PRO A 125 4.59 14.92 0.78
CA PRO A 125 4.07 14.12 -0.36
C PRO A 125 5.15 13.35 -1.12
N GLN A 126 6.36 13.90 -1.23
CA GLN A 126 7.50 13.24 -1.88
C GLN A 126 8.25 12.26 -0.95
N GLY A 127 7.90 12.21 0.32
CA GLY A 127 8.64 11.53 1.38
C GLY A 127 9.46 12.51 2.22
N GLU A 128 9.81 12.09 3.40
CA GLU A 128 10.49 12.91 4.41
C GLU A 128 11.83 13.47 3.89
N ALA A 129 12.07 14.76 4.08
CA ALA A 129 13.22 15.47 3.53
C ALA A 129 14.57 14.88 3.96
N ASP A 130 14.70 14.50 5.24
CA ASP A 130 15.91 13.86 5.77
C ASP A 130 16.16 12.47 5.17
N PHE A 131 15.09 11.74 4.88
CA PHE A 131 15.21 10.44 4.19
C PHE A 131 15.61 10.62 2.73
N ARG A 132 15.02 11.58 2.03
CA ARG A 132 15.41 11.92 0.66
C ARG A 132 16.87 12.40 0.58
N GLN A 133 17.33 13.19 1.56
CA GLN A 133 18.74 13.58 1.67
C GLN A 133 19.65 12.35 1.84
N ALA A 134 19.31 11.45 2.77
CA ALA A 134 20.08 10.23 2.97
C ALA A 134 20.12 9.33 1.72
N LEU A 135 19.02 9.28 0.96
CA LEU A 135 18.98 8.56 -0.32
C LEU A 135 19.85 9.23 -1.38
N SER A 136 19.82 10.56 -1.50
CA SER A 136 20.67 11.31 -2.42
C SER A 136 22.15 11.04 -2.14
N ASP A 137 22.57 11.11 -0.88
CA ASP A 137 23.94 10.80 -0.46
C ASP A 137 24.32 9.34 -0.77
N TYR A 138 23.39 8.41 -0.51
CA TYR A 138 23.60 6.99 -0.76
C TYR A 138 23.79 6.68 -2.25
N VAL A 139 22.89 7.18 -3.13
CA VAL A 139 22.99 6.88 -4.56
C VAL A 139 24.18 7.58 -5.20
N TYR A 140 24.59 8.75 -4.68
CA TYR A 140 25.84 9.39 -5.08
C TYR A 140 27.05 8.51 -4.75
N GLN A 141 27.18 8.09 -3.49
CA GLN A 141 28.33 7.29 -3.03
C GLN A 141 28.40 5.90 -3.65
N LYS A 142 27.26 5.24 -3.84
CA LYS A 142 27.18 3.83 -4.27
C LYS A 142 27.00 3.67 -5.78
N ARG A 143 26.37 4.64 -6.43
CA ARG A 143 25.98 4.55 -7.84
C ARG A 143 26.51 5.67 -8.72
N ASN A 144 27.23 6.62 -8.14
CA ASN A 144 27.69 7.84 -8.82
C ASN A 144 26.54 8.60 -9.52
N ILE A 145 25.36 8.61 -8.87
CA ILE A 145 24.19 9.33 -9.34
C ILE A 145 24.11 10.65 -8.61
N ALA A 146 24.39 11.75 -9.33
CA ALA A 146 24.25 13.10 -8.81
C ALA A 146 22.77 13.54 -8.94
N CYS A 147 22.07 13.62 -7.82
CA CYS A 147 20.71 14.13 -7.75
C CYS A 147 20.50 14.93 -6.46
N SER A 148 19.60 15.90 -6.49
CA SER A 148 19.18 16.60 -5.27
C SER A 148 18.11 15.79 -4.53
N PRO A 149 17.86 16.03 -3.24
CA PRO A 149 16.73 15.45 -2.54
C PRO A 149 15.37 15.75 -3.18
N ASP A 150 15.26 16.86 -3.91
CA ASP A 150 14.03 17.26 -4.59
C ASP A 150 13.76 16.47 -5.89
N ASP A 151 14.76 15.77 -6.39
CA ASP A 151 14.61 14.83 -7.51
C ASP A 151 14.15 13.44 -7.07
N ILE A 152 13.97 13.23 -5.76
CA ILE A 152 13.64 11.92 -5.17
C ILE A 152 12.19 11.87 -4.71
N VAL A 153 11.48 10.83 -5.12
CA VAL A 153 10.12 10.52 -4.63
C VAL A 153 10.15 9.15 -3.95
N VAL A 154 9.68 9.11 -2.71
CA VAL A 154 9.55 7.88 -1.92
C VAL A 154 8.14 7.32 -2.07
N GLY A 155 8.02 6.05 -2.40
CA GLY A 155 6.73 5.39 -2.59
C GLY A 155 6.68 3.97 -2.03
N ALA A 156 5.50 3.39 -1.97
CA ALA A 156 5.24 2.04 -1.48
C ALA A 156 5.57 0.98 -2.53
N GLY A 157 6.82 0.95 -3.00
CA GLY A 157 7.32 0.02 -4.00
C GLY A 157 7.11 0.51 -5.44
N VAL A 158 7.70 -0.23 -6.38
CA VAL A 158 7.79 0.15 -7.79
C VAL A 158 6.42 0.38 -8.45
N GLN A 159 5.40 -0.41 -8.11
CA GLN A 159 4.07 -0.24 -8.69
C GLN A 159 3.45 1.12 -8.37
N SER A 160 3.53 1.56 -7.11
CA SER A 160 2.99 2.86 -6.71
C SER A 160 3.77 4.01 -7.34
N LEU A 161 5.08 3.86 -7.48
CA LEU A 161 5.91 4.85 -8.18
C LEU A 161 5.59 4.92 -9.68
N LEU A 162 5.37 3.78 -10.34
CA LEU A 162 4.93 3.75 -11.73
C LEU A 162 3.54 4.36 -11.92
N GLN A 163 2.61 4.18 -10.97
CA GLN A 163 1.30 4.83 -11.00
C GLN A 163 1.40 6.36 -10.91
N ILE A 164 2.41 6.89 -10.22
CA ILE A 164 2.69 8.32 -10.17
C ILE A 164 3.36 8.78 -11.48
N LEU A 165 4.29 7.99 -12.01
CA LEU A 165 5.08 8.34 -13.19
C LEU A 165 4.28 8.28 -14.49
N CYS A 166 3.46 7.24 -14.70
CA CYS A 166 2.74 7.02 -15.96
C CYS A 166 1.90 8.22 -16.41
N PRO A 167 1.12 8.89 -15.55
CA PRO A 167 0.39 10.10 -15.95
C PRO A 167 1.29 11.23 -16.46
N LEU A 168 2.48 11.37 -15.89
CA LEU A 168 3.43 12.45 -16.22
C LEU A 168 4.09 12.24 -17.59
N ILE A 169 4.24 11.00 -18.03
CA ILE A 169 4.90 10.62 -19.29
C ILE A 169 3.91 10.09 -20.34
N ARG A 170 2.63 10.40 -20.19
CA ARG A 170 1.55 9.86 -21.04
C ARG A 170 1.69 10.20 -22.52
N ASP A 171 2.40 11.29 -22.84
CA ASP A 171 2.73 11.70 -24.20
C ASP A 171 3.55 10.65 -24.95
N LYS A 172 4.32 9.81 -24.27
CA LYS A 172 5.17 8.75 -24.86
C LYS A 172 4.40 7.59 -25.47
N LYS A 173 3.15 7.32 -25.05
CA LYS A 173 2.18 6.36 -25.60
C LYS A 173 2.60 4.89 -25.64
N THR A 174 3.88 4.59 -25.73
CA THR A 174 4.40 3.21 -25.89
C THR A 174 5.49 2.94 -24.86
N VAL A 175 5.51 1.72 -24.32
CA VAL A 175 6.57 1.24 -23.43
C VAL A 175 7.06 -0.13 -23.91
N SER A 176 8.38 -0.32 -23.87
CA SER A 176 9.02 -1.59 -24.17
C SER A 176 9.64 -2.21 -22.93
N PHE A 177 9.32 -3.45 -22.65
CA PHE A 177 9.95 -4.27 -21.60
C PHE A 177 10.90 -5.30 -22.23
N PRO A 178 11.93 -5.76 -21.52
CA PRO A 178 12.83 -6.80 -22.01
C PRO A 178 12.13 -8.16 -22.16
N THR A 179 11.20 -8.47 -21.24
CA THR A 179 10.43 -9.72 -21.21
C THR A 179 9.04 -9.47 -20.60
N PRO A 180 8.07 -10.39 -20.79
CA PRO A 180 6.77 -10.29 -20.14
C PRO A 180 6.77 -10.69 -18.65
N SER A 181 7.93 -10.93 -18.04
CA SER A 181 8.03 -11.43 -16.66
C SER A 181 7.60 -10.42 -15.61
N PHE A 182 7.78 -9.12 -15.87
CA PHE A 182 7.33 -8.06 -14.95
C PHE A 182 5.88 -7.67 -15.23
N ILE A 183 4.95 -8.59 -14.91
CA ILE A 183 3.51 -8.44 -15.16
C ILE A 183 2.96 -7.19 -14.46
N GLN A 184 3.33 -6.94 -13.21
CA GLN A 184 2.83 -5.81 -12.43
C GLN A 184 3.15 -4.47 -13.11
N GLY A 185 4.38 -4.29 -13.58
CA GLY A 185 4.78 -3.07 -14.28
C GLY A 185 4.06 -2.92 -15.63
N SER A 186 4.01 -3.96 -16.44
CA SER A 186 3.31 -3.92 -17.72
C SER A 186 1.81 -3.65 -17.58
N THR A 187 1.17 -4.18 -16.53
CA THR A 187 -0.24 -3.91 -16.21
C THR A 187 -0.45 -2.43 -15.87
N VAL A 188 0.39 -1.85 -15.01
CA VAL A 188 0.27 -0.42 -14.67
C VAL A 188 0.36 0.45 -15.93
N PHE A 189 1.33 0.22 -16.80
CA PHE A 189 1.43 0.97 -18.06
C PHE A 189 0.19 0.79 -18.94
N SER A 190 -0.32 -0.44 -19.05
CA SER A 190 -1.53 -0.75 -19.83
C SER A 190 -2.76 -0.01 -19.28
N ASP A 191 -2.92 0.03 -17.94
CA ASP A 191 -4.03 0.72 -17.26
C ASP A 191 -4.04 2.23 -17.52
N PHE A 192 -2.85 2.82 -17.71
CA PHE A 192 -2.70 4.23 -18.11
C PHE A 192 -2.75 4.45 -19.64
N GLY A 193 -3.08 3.41 -20.40
CA GLY A 193 -3.30 3.51 -21.85
C GLY A 193 -2.04 3.45 -22.70
N PHE A 194 -0.90 3.00 -22.15
CA PHE A 194 0.29 2.76 -22.94
C PHE A 194 0.15 1.47 -23.75
N GLN A 195 0.66 1.48 -24.97
CA GLN A 195 0.84 0.26 -25.74
C GLN A 195 2.10 -0.46 -25.25
N VAL A 196 1.90 -1.60 -24.59
CA VAL A 196 3.01 -2.42 -24.07
C VAL A 196 3.60 -3.25 -25.20
N ARG A 197 4.92 -3.22 -25.35
CA ARG A 197 5.72 -3.96 -26.31
C ARG A 197 6.86 -4.68 -25.61
N TYR A 198 7.43 -5.66 -26.30
CA TYR A 198 8.58 -6.40 -25.77
C TYR A 198 9.73 -6.37 -26.78
N ARG A 199 10.95 -6.12 -26.27
CA ARG A 199 12.18 -6.04 -27.07
C ARG A 199 12.07 -5.11 -28.28
N ASN A 200 11.29 -4.05 -28.13
CA ASN A 200 11.07 -3.07 -29.18
C ASN A 200 11.75 -1.77 -28.83
N LYS A 201 12.80 -1.44 -29.61
CA LYS A 201 13.55 -0.20 -29.40
C LYS A 201 12.78 1.07 -29.81
N ASP A 202 11.82 0.95 -30.74
CA ASP A 202 11.04 2.07 -31.28
C ASP A 202 9.88 2.45 -30.36
N SER A 203 10.09 2.40 -29.04
CA SER A 203 9.11 2.78 -28.02
C SER A 203 9.47 4.10 -27.38
N GLY A 204 8.42 4.88 -27.01
CA GLY A 204 8.61 6.16 -26.34
C GLY A 204 9.23 6.02 -24.94
N VAL A 205 9.00 4.87 -24.30
CA VAL A 205 9.61 4.49 -23.03
C VAL A 205 10.30 3.14 -23.17
N ILE A 206 11.52 3.04 -22.66
CA ILE A 206 12.29 1.79 -22.61
C ILE A 206 12.53 1.45 -21.14
N TYR A 207 11.87 0.40 -20.65
CA TYR A 207 12.04 -0.11 -19.29
C TYR A 207 13.10 -1.21 -19.28
N VAL A 208 14.12 -1.07 -18.47
CA VAL A 208 15.24 -2.02 -18.40
C VAL A 208 15.72 -2.19 -16.96
N SER A 209 16.22 -3.40 -16.65
CA SER A 209 16.90 -3.73 -15.41
C SER A 209 18.33 -4.17 -15.71
N PRO A 210 19.28 -3.21 -15.84
CA PRO A 210 20.62 -3.52 -16.33
C PRO A 210 21.46 -4.39 -15.40
N ALA A 211 21.14 -4.42 -14.11
CA ALA A 211 21.80 -5.27 -13.13
C ALA A 211 21.30 -6.72 -13.15
N HIS A 212 20.07 -6.94 -13.65
CA HIS A 212 19.40 -8.25 -13.68
C HIS A 212 18.65 -8.44 -15.01
N MET A 213 19.36 -8.57 -16.13
CA MET A 213 18.74 -8.74 -17.45
C MET A 213 18.01 -10.07 -17.62
N THR A 214 18.45 -11.10 -16.91
CA THR A 214 17.86 -12.44 -16.95
C THR A 214 17.69 -13.00 -15.54
N LYS A 215 16.87 -14.05 -15.41
CA LYS A 215 16.72 -14.79 -14.15
C LYS A 215 18.02 -15.41 -13.60
N TRP A 216 19.08 -15.41 -14.38
CA TRP A 216 20.40 -15.91 -14.00
C TRP A 216 21.33 -14.80 -13.50
N GLY A 217 20.84 -13.56 -13.36
CA GLY A 217 21.64 -12.43 -12.87
C GLY A 217 22.65 -11.90 -13.87
N GLU A 218 22.41 -12.08 -15.18
CA GLU A 218 23.25 -11.45 -16.20
C GLU A 218 23.16 -9.93 -16.16
N ILE A 219 24.31 -9.29 -16.23
CA ILE A 219 24.45 -7.83 -16.18
C ILE A 219 24.61 -7.28 -17.60
N MET A 220 23.94 -6.18 -17.92
CA MET A 220 24.11 -5.49 -19.19
C MET A 220 25.55 -4.95 -19.34
N PRO A 221 26.30 -5.36 -20.38
CA PRO A 221 27.65 -4.83 -20.62
C PRO A 221 27.64 -3.31 -20.82
N VAL A 222 28.73 -2.64 -20.42
CA VAL A 222 28.86 -1.18 -20.52
C VAL A 222 28.68 -0.69 -21.96
N SER A 223 29.24 -1.39 -22.94
CA SER A 223 29.05 -1.07 -24.36
C SER A 223 27.58 -0.98 -24.75
N ARG A 224 26.79 -1.96 -24.31
CA ARG A 224 25.36 -1.99 -24.57
C ARG A 224 24.60 -0.88 -23.85
N ARG A 225 25.03 -0.49 -22.65
CA ARG A 225 24.47 0.65 -21.92
C ARG A 225 24.69 1.95 -22.70
N LEU A 226 25.91 2.18 -23.19
CA LEU A 226 26.23 3.35 -23.99
C LEU A 226 25.48 3.39 -25.33
N GLU A 227 25.28 2.23 -25.98
CA GLU A 227 24.45 2.14 -27.19
C GLU A 227 22.98 2.51 -26.89
N LEU A 228 22.43 2.01 -25.79
CA LEU A 228 21.06 2.29 -25.39
C LEU A 228 20.85 3.78 -25.06
N ILE A 229 21.78 4.39 -24.33
CA ILE A 229 21.75 5.82 -24.00
C ILE A 229 21.79 6.66 -25.28
N ARG A 230 22.70 6.37 -26.18
CA ARG A 230 22.83 7.07 -27.48
C ARG A 230 21.55 6.93 -28.29
N TYR A 231 21.03 5.70 -28.41
CA TYR A 231 19.78 5.44 -29.11
C TYR A 231 18.62 6.24 -28.53
N ALA A 232 18.46 6.23 -27.20
CA ALA A 232 17.38 6.94 -26.53
C ALA A 232 17.46 8.47 -26.74
N ALA A 233 18.68 9.03 -26.73
CA ALA A 233 18.89 10.43 -27.01
C ALA A 233 18.51 10.81 -28.46
N GLU A 234 18.94 10.01 -29.44
CA GLU A 234 18.64 10.22 -30.87
C GLU A 234 17.13 10.12 -31.17
N HIS A 235 16.41 9.22 -30.49
CA HIS A 235 14.99 8.95 -30.74
C HIS A 235 14.06 9.64 -29.73
N LYS A 236 14.59 10.44 -28.80
CA LYS A 236 13.84 11.13 -27.73
C LYS A 236 13.02 10.14 -26.88
N SER A 237 13.51 8.92 -26.71
CA SER A 237 12.94 7.91 -25.85
C SER A 237 13.35 8.14 -24.40
N LEU A 238 12.44 7.89 -23.47
CA LEU A 238 12.72 7.90 -22.03
C LEU A 238 13.21 6.51 -21.59
N ILE A 239 14.32 6.44 -20.87
CA ILE A 239 14.75 5.19 -20.23
C ILE A 239 14.26 5.18 -18.78
N ILE A 240 13.62 4.11 -18.37
CA ILE A 240 13.36 3.78 -16.96
C ILE A 240 14.32 2.67 -16.59
N GLU A 241 15.27 2.99 -15.71
CA GLU A 241 16.22 2.03 -15.16
C GLU A 241 15.70 1.50 -13.84
N ASP A 242 15.35 0.21 -13.80
CA ASP A 242 14.97 -0.51 -12.59
C ASP A 242 16.23 -1.16 -12.00
N ASP A 243 16.71 -0.62 -10.91
CA ASP A 243 17.99 -1.00 -10.29
C ASP A 243 17.80 -1.89 -9.06
N PHE A 244 16.77 -2.75 -9.08
CA PHE A 244 16.47 -3.65 -7.97
C PHE A 244 17.61 -4.67 -7.75
N GLU A 245 17.85 -5.02 -6.48
CA GLU A 245 18.86 -6.01 -6.06
C GLU A 245 20.30 -5.73 -6.56
N ASN A 246 20.61 -4.51 -6.96
CA ASN A 246 21.93 -4.15 -7.47
C ASN A 246 23.05 -4.33 -6.41
N GLU A 247 22.73 -4.31 -5.14
CA GLU A 247 23.65 -4.61 -4.04
C GLU A 247 24.07 -6.08 -3.98
N PHE A 248 23.29 -6.98 -4.58
CA PHE A 248 23.51 -8.43 -4.56
C PHE A 248 24.22 -8.90 -5.82
N VAL A 249 25.45 -8.44 -6.03
CA VAL A 249 26.30 -8.85 -7.16
C VAL A 249 27.32 -9.90 -6.69
N TYR A 250 27.11 -11.16 -7.07
CA TYR A 250 27.93 -12.26 -6.59
C TYR A 250 29.08 -12.68 -7.53
N LEU A 251 28.88 -12.49 -8.84
CA LEU A 251 29.80 -13.03 -9.86
C LEU A 251 30.59 -11.95 -10.62
N GLN A 252 30.20 -10.70 -10.54
CA GLN A 252 30.79 -9.63 -11.32
C GLN A 252 31.02 -8.37 -10.45
N LYS A 253 31.80 -7.41 -10.97
CA LYS A 253 31.97 -6.12 -10.31
C LYS A 253 30.71 -5.27 -10.55
N PRO A 254 30.29 -4.45 -9.57
CA PRO A 254 29.22 -3.47 -9.78
C PRO A 254 29.52 -2.59 -11.00
N THR A 255 28.52 -2.43 -11.87
CA THR A 255 28.62 -1.58 -13.05
C THR A 255 27.90 -0.24 -12.82
N PRO A 256 28.37 0.87 -13.41
CA PRO A 256 27.71 2.17 -13.30
C PRO A 256 26.26 2.09 -13.83
N SER A 257 25.35 2.89 -13.28
CA SER A 257 24.00 3.00 -13.78
C SER A 257 23.97 3.64 -15.19
N LEU A 258 22.88 3.44 -15.93
CA LEU A 258 22.65 4.15 -17.19
C LEU A 258 22.64 5.65 -16.96
N PHE A 259 21.99 6.09 -15.88
CA PHE A 259 21.92 7.50 -15.52
C PHE A 259 23.31 8.11 -15.28
N SER A 260 24.20 7.43 -14.54
CA SER A 260 25.56 7.93 -14.29
C SER A 260 26.47 7.93 -15.53
N LEU A 261 26.10 7.17 -16.57
CA LEU A 261 26.82 7.11 -17.85
C LEU A 261 26.29 8.12 -18.87
N SER A 262 25.10 8.68 -18.64
CA SER A 262 24.47 9.61 -19.60
C SER A 262 24.99 11.04 -19.49
N GLY A 263 25.68 11.40 -18.41
CA GLY A 263 26.27 12.70 -18.17
C GLY A 263 25.34 13.66 -17.44
#